data_49757bb72ed1b29c095fea91fbefa159
#
_entry.id   49757bb72ed1b29c095fea91fbefa159
#
_cell.length_a   1.000
_cell.length_b   1.000
_cell.length_c   1.000
_cell.angle_alpha   90.00
_cell.angle_beta   90.00
_cell.angle_gamma   90.00
#
_symmetry.space_group_name_H-M   'P 1'
#
loop_
_entity.id
_entity.type
_entity.pdbx_description
1 polymer ?
#
loop_
_entity_poly.entity_id
_entity_poly.type
_entity_poly.pdbx_seq_one_letter_code
_entity_poly.pdbx_strand_id
1 'polypeptide(L)'
;MTDFSRRRFLQLTAATGGALVCGDLIDQVLGLTGGPRMATAGEPIKIGILDPLSSPYKTSSIHDVHGANVAVDLFNKKGGVLGRPVMILEADDASNPDTAVKAATKFIKEDRVDVLMGTFNGDCALAVSALARQENTLFMVTGSYLPELTGVACNAQTFVFMPNA
;
A
#
# COMPACT_ATOMS: atom_id res chain seq x y z
N MET A 1 -38.42 -15.30 -26.81
CA MET A 1 -37.42 -14.54 -27.61
C MET A 1 -37.99 -13.14 -27.80
N THR A 2 -37.58 -12.19 -26.98
CA THR A 2 -38.05 -10.81 -27.01
C THR A 2 -37.19 -10.00 -27.97
N ASP A 3 -37.83 -9.51 -29.02
CA ASP A 3 -37.26 -8.72 -30.09
C ASP A 3 -36.70 -7.40 -29.54
N PHE A 4 -35.35 -7.29 -29.52
CA PHE A 4 -34.63 -6.11 -29.03
C PHE A 4 -34.53 -5.10 -30.16
N SER A 5 -35.52 -4.21 -30.32
CA SER A 5 -35.58 -3.28 -31.42
C SER A 5 -34.50 -2.17 -31.31
N ARG A 6 -33.92 -1.80 -32.46
CA ARG A 6 -32.92 -0.72 -32.61
C ARG A 6 -33.37 0.63 -31.99
N ARG A 7 -34.69 0.87 -31.90
CA ARG A 7 -35.25 2.07 -31.25
C ARG A 7 -35.10 2.10 -29.74
N ARG A 8 -35.13 0.95 -29.05
CA ARG A 8 -34.88 0.89 -27.60
C ARG A 8 -33.43 1.09 -27.24
N PHE A 9 -32.51 0.66 -28.09
CA PHE A 9 -31.09 0.88 -27.92
C PHE A 9 -30.74 2.38 -27.97
N LEU A 10 -31.29 3.11 -28.94
CA LEU A 10 -31.05 4.55 -29.08
C LEU A 10 -31.72 5.40 -27.99
N GLN A 11 -32.82 4.91 -27.39
CA GLN A 11 -33.47 5.61 -26.27
C GLN A 11 -32.73 5.45 -24.94
N LEU A 12 -32.03 4.33 -24.72
CA LEU A 12 -31.20 4.16 -23.52
C LEU A 12 -29.94 5.06 -23.53
N THR A 13 -29.40 5.34 -24.71
CA THR A 13 -28.23 6.23 -24.84
C THR A 13 -28.54 7.72 -24.71
N ALA A 14 -29.81 8.12 -24.89
CA ALA A 14 -30.23 9.52 -24.80
C ALA A 14 -30.60 9.96 -23.37
N ALA A 15 -30.84 9.04 -22.44
CA ALA A 15 -31.30 9.33 -21.08
C ALA A 15 -30.14 9.55 -20.05
N THR A 16 -28.92 9.21 -20.39
CA THR A 16 -27.75 9.46 -19.55
C THR A 16 -26.88 10.49 -20.22
N GLY A 17 -27.09 11.77 -19.87
CA GLY A 17 -26.29 12.91 -20.35
C GLY A 17 -24.85 12.91 -19.81
N GLY A 18 -24.09 11.90 -20.17
CA GLY A 18 -22.66 11.80 -19.87
C GLY A 18 -22.00 11.11 -21.06
N ALA A 19 -20.89 11.66 -21.53
CA ALA A 19 -20.07 11.09 -22.60
C ALA A 19 -19.63 9.69 -22.20
N LEU A 20 -20.41 8.67 -22.54
CA LEU A 20 -19.99 7.27 -22.50
C LEU A 20 -18.91 7.10 -23.58
N VAL A 21 -17.68 6.96 -23.14
CA VAL A 21 -16.58 6.54 -23.98
C VAL A 21 -16.95 5.18 -24.55
N CYS A 22 -17.14 5.10 -25.85
CA CYS A 22 -17.60 3.90 -26.59
C CYS A 22 -16.70 2.65 -26.39
N GLY A 23 -15.56 2.77 -25.72
CA GLY A 23 -14.63 1.68 -25.42
C GLY A 23 -15.17 0.67 -24.38
N ASP A 24 -15.79 1.14 -23.31
CA ASP A 24 -16.14 0.28 -22.17
C ASP A 24 -17.31 -0.68 -22.46
N LEU A 25 -18.23 -0.32 -23.35
CA LEU A 25 -19.36 -1.18 -23.71
C LEU A 25 -19.00 -2.32 -24.66
N ILE A 26 -18.01 -2.11 -25.51
CA ILE A 26 -17.54 -3.13 -26.47
C ILE A 26 -16.75 -4.22 -25.73
N ASP A 27 -15.93 -3.85 -24.74
CA ASP A 27 -15.17 -4.78 -23.92
C ASP A 27 -16.07 -5.68 -23.05
N GLN A 28 -17.17 -5.13 -22.54
CA GLN A 28 -18.11 -5.89 -21.69
C GLN A 28 -18.95 -6.91 -22.49
N VAL A 29 -19.20 -6.65 -23.76
CA VAL A 29 -20.06 -7.50 -24.61
C VAL A 29 -19.27 -8.56 -25.37
N LEU A 30 -18.04 -8.29 -25.75
CA LEU A 30 -17.25 -9.19 -26.61
C LEU A 30 -16.22 -10.04 -25.87
N GLY A 31 -15.84 -9.71 -24.63
CA GLY A 31 -14.91 -10.52 -23.83
C GLY A 31 -13.53 -10.77 -24.47
N LEU A 32 -13.15 -9.96 -25.48
CA LEU A 32 -12.06 -10.27 -26.42
C LEU A 32 -10.75 -9.59 -26.09
N THR A 33 -10.70 -8.66 -25.13
CA THR A 33 -9.46 -7.97 -24.82
C THR A 33 -9.12 -8.12 -23.35
N GLY A 34 -8.29 -9.13 -23.04
CA GLY A 34 -7.54 -9.21 -21.79
C GLY A 34 -6.42 -8.17 -21.73
N GLY A 35 -6.68 -6.95 -22.22
CA GLY A 35 -5.79 -5.81 -22.02
C GLY A 35 -5.82 -5.36 -20.56
N PRO A 36 -4.72 -4.79 -20.03
CA PRO A 36 -4.73 -4.27 -18.67
C PRO A 36 -5.83 -3.20 -18.60
N ARG A 37 -6.89 -3.47 -17.83
CA ARG A 37 -7.86 -2.45 -17.46
C ARG A 37 -7.09 -1.32 -16.84
N MET A 38 -7.05 -0.16 -17.47
CA MET A 38 -6.65 1.05 -16.80
C MET A 38 -7.62 1.25 -15.66
N ALA A 39 -7.14 1.00 -14.44
CA ALA A 39 -7.91 1.22 -13.24
C ALA A 39 -8.35 2.69 -13.25
N THR A 40 -9.62 2.93 -13.13
CA THR A 40 -10.13 4.23 -12.66
C THR A 40 -9.35 4.52 -11.38
N ALA A 41 -8.55 5.60 -11.40
CA ALA A 41 -7.62 5.92 -10.33
C ALA A 41 -8.39 6.11 -9.02
N GLY A 42 -8.54 5.03 -8.26
CA GLY A 42 -8.94 5.09 -6.86
C GLY A 42 -7.86 5.81 -6.07
N GLU A 43 -8.19 6.30 -4.90
CA GLU A 43 -7.21 6.88 -3.98
C GLU A 43 -6.05 5.88 -3.80
N PRO A 44 -4.77 6.32 -3.88
CA PRO A 44 -3.62 5.43 -3.80
C PRO A 44 -3.59 4.66 -2.48
N ILE A 45 -3.07 3.44 -2.52
CA ILE A 45 -2.68 2.70 -1.31
C ILE A 45 -1.35 3.27 -0.85
N LYS A 46 -1.30 3.81 0.35
CA LYS A 46 -0.10 4.46 0.91
C LYS A 46 0.62 3.53 1.87
N ILE A 47 1.90 3.30 1.64
CA ILE A 47 2.78 2.54 2.52
C ILE A 47 3.81 3.50 3.11
N GLY A 48 3.83 3.62 4.43
CA GLY A 48 4.84 4.41 5.14
C GLY A 48 6.03 3.52 5.52
N ILE A 49 7.20 3.78 4.95
CA ILE A 49 8.44 3.06 5.28
C ILE A 49 9.24 3.86 6.30
N LEU A 50 9.59 3.19 7.40
CA LEU A 50 10.40 3.71 8.48
C LEU A 50 11.71 2.92 8.51
N ASP A 51 12.80 3.54 8.11
CA ASP A 51 14.11 2.90 8.09
C ASP A 51 15.22 3.86 8.50
N PRO A 52 16.33 3.36 9.09
CA PRO A 52 17.44 4.19 9.55
C PRO A 52 18.31 4.68 8.36
N LEU A 53 17.87 5.73 7.70
CA LEU A 53 18.54 6.28 6.52
C LEU A 53 19.79 7.12 6.84
N SER A 54 19.96 7.56 8.09
CA SER A 54 21.11 8.36 8.55
C SER A 54 22.03 7.64 9.54
N SER A 55 21.70 6.40 9.95
CA SER A 55 22.46 5.62 10.94
C SER A 55 23.54 4.75 10.29
N PRO A 56 24.36 4.02 11.09
CA PRO A 56 25.27 3.01 10.56
C PRO A 56 24.62 1.92 9.70
N TYR A 57 23.33 1.70 9.85
CA TYR A 57 22.55 0.73 9.06
C TYR A 57 22.08 1.27 7.69
N LYS A 58 22.40 2.52 7.37
CA LYS A 58 22.00 3.22 6.14
C LYS A 58 22.13 2.38 4.87
N THR A 59 23.23 1.64 4.72
CA THR A 59 23.49 0.86 3.51
C THR A 59 22.41 -0.22 3.30
N SER A 60 22.03 -0.95 4.35
CA SER A 60 20.97 -1.95 4.28
C SER A 60 19.62 -1.30 4.01
N SER A 61 19.29 -0.25 4.75
CA SER A 61 18.01 0.47 4.64
C SER A 61 17.77 1.08 3.26
N ILE A 62 18.81 1.61 2.62
CA ILE A 62 18.71 2.12 1.24
C ILE A 62 18.36 1.00 0.26
N HIS A 63 18.88 -0.20 0.44
CA HIS A 63 18.55 -1.34 -0.42
C HIS A 63 17.10 -1.79 -0.23
N ASP A 64 16.60 -1.75 1.01
CA ASP A 64 15.20 -2.09 1.33
C ASP A 64 14.24 -1.10 0.67
N VAL A 65 14.51 0.20 0.81
CA VAL A 65 13.73 1.27 0.17
C VAL A 65 13.77 1.16 -1.37
N HIS A 66 14.95 0.93 -1.95
CA HIS A 66 15.06 0.73 -3.40
C HIS A 66 14.28 -0.51 -3.86
N GLY A 67 14.37 -1.63 -3.13
CA GLY A 67 13.60 -2.83 -3.42
C GLY A 67 12.10 -2.59 -3.40
N ALA A 68 11.62 -1.87 -2.38
CA ALA A 68 10.22 -1.50 -2.26
C ALA A 68 9.76 -0.60 -3.42
N ASN A 69 10.55 0.40 -3.80
CA ASN A 69 10.23 1.29 -4.93
C ASN A 69 10.15 0.50 -6.26
N VAL A 70 11.09 -0.41 -6.51
CA VAL A 70 11.06 -1.27 -7.70
C VAL A 70 9.81 -2.16 -7.71
N ALA A 71 9.45 -2.74 -6.55
CA ALA A 71 8.25 -3.56 -6.44
C ALA A 71 6.99 -2.73 -6.74
N VAL A 72 6.88 -1.53 -6.16
CA VAL A 72 5.75 -0.62 -6.39
C VAL A 72 5.64 -0.23 -7.86
N ASP A 73 6.74 0.10 -8.51
CA ASP A 73 6.76 0.41 -9.95
C ASP A 73 6.24 -0.75 -10.80
N LEU A 74 6.64 -1.99 -10.46
CA LEU A 74 6.19 -3.19 -11.16
C LEU A 74 4.70 -3.45 -10.95
N PHE A 75 4.18 -3.25 -9.73
CA PHE A 75 2.75 -3.38 -9.44
C PHE A 75 1.93 -2.30 -10.14
N ASN A 76 2.38 -1.06 -10.11
CA ASN A 76 1.68 0.06 -10.74
C ASN A 76 1.63 -0.07 -12.26
N LYS A 77 2.70 -0.58 -12.90
CA LYS A 77 2.72 -0.90 -14.34
C LYS A 77 1.71 -2.00 -14.73
N LYS A 78 1.33 -2.85 -13.79
CA LYS A 78 0.31 -3.89 -13.97
C LYS A 78 -1.11 -3.43 -13.62
N GLY A 79 -1.31 -2.16 -13.30
CA GLY A 79 -2.61 -1.59 -12.93
C GLY A 79 -2.83 -1.44 -11.42
N GLY A 80 -1.78 -1.56 -10.61
CA GLY A 80 -1.84 -1.41 -9.15
C GLY A 80 -2.48 -2.59 -8.43
N VAL A 81 -2.92 -2.37 -7.21
CA VAL A 81 -3.60 -3.37 -6.38
C VAL A 81 -5.10 -3.09 -6.39
N LEU A 82 -5.88 -4.02 -6.90
CA LEU A 82 -7.33 -3.85 -7.09
C LEU A 82 -7.69 -2.56 -7.86
N GLY A 83 -6.83 -2.17 -8.80
CA GLY A 83 -7.04 -0.97 -9.59
C GLY A 83 -6.61 0.33 -8.92
N ARG A 84 -6.02 0.29 -7.73
CA ARG A 84 -5.48 1.45 -7.01
C ARG A 84 -3.96 1.48 -7.14
N PRO A 85 -3.36 2.63 -7.46
CA PRO A 85 -1.90 2.74 -7.46
C PRO A 85 -1.37 2.61 -6.04
N VAL A 86 -0.16 2.07 -5.89
CA VAL A 86 0.57 2.02 -4.63
C VAL A 86 1.55 3.19 -4.58
N MET A 87 1.68 3.81 -3.42
CA MET A 87 2.60 4.93 -3.16
C MET A 87 3.42 4.63 -1.90
N ILE A 88 4.71 4.90 -1.94
CA ILE A 88 5.60 4.83 -0.79
C ILE A 88 5.84 6.25 -0.25
N LEU A 89 5.78 6.37 1.08
CA LEU A 89 6.25 7.50 1.84
C LEU A 89 7.41 7.04 2.72
N GLU A 90 8.52 7.75 2.71
CA GLU A 90 9.74 7.36 3.39
C GLU A 90 10.03 8.30 4.55
N ALA A 91 10.49 7.76 5.68
CA ALA A 91 10.98 8.54 6.80
C ALA A 91 12.18 7.86 7.45
N ASP A 92 13.12 8.68 7.89
CA ASP A 92 14.30 8.26 8.64
C ASP A 92 13.95 8.10 10.13
N ASP A 93 14.06 6.89 10.65
CA ASP A 93 13.90 6.64 12.08
C ASP A 93 15.18 6.90 12.89
N ALA A 94 16.30 7.15 12.21
CA ALA A 94 17.62 7.39 12.76
C ALA A 94 18.09 6.32 13.78
N SER A 95 17.52 5.11 13.76
CA SER A 95 17.66 4.07 14.78
C SER A 95 17.30 4.54 16.19
N ASN A 96 16.39 5.49 16.31
CA ASN A 96 15.94 6.06 17.58
C ASN A 96 14.42 5.84 17.75
N PRO A 97 13.98 5.18 18.85
CA PRO A 97 12.56 4.88 19.07
C PRO A 97 11.64 6.10 19.09
N ASP A 98 12.09 7.21 19.69
CA ASP A 98 11.27 8.43 19.75
C ASP A 98 11.08 9.06 18.37
N THR A 99 12.13 9.02 17.54
CA THR A 99 12.10 9.49 16.16
C THR A 99 11.19 8.59 15.32
N ALA A 100 11.31 7.28 15.47
CA ALA A 100 10.47 6.29 14.79
C ALA A 100 8.98 6.49 15.12
N VAL A 101 8.65 6.66 16.41
CA VAL A 101 7.26 6.91 16.86
C VAL A 101 6.72 8.24 16.32
N LYS A 102 7.51 9.30 16.30
CA LYS A 102 7.10 10.60 15.72
C LYS A 102 6.81 10.48 14.23
N ALA A 103 7.69 9.82 13.48
CA ALA A 103 7.51 9.60 12.05
C ALA A 103 6.30 8.70 11.76
N ALA A 104 6.14 7.60 12.50
CA ALA A 104 4.97 6.73 12.41
C ALA A 104 3.66 7.47 12.72
N THR A 105 3.66 8.31 13.77
CA THR A 105 2.49 9.13 14.12
C THR A 105 2.11 10.08 12.99
N LYS A 106 3.09 10.74 12.39
CA LYS A 106 2.85 11.60 11.22
C LYS A 106 2.25 10.81 10.06
N PHE A 107 2.81 9.67 9.72
CA PHE A 107 2.29 8.79 8.67
C PHE A 107 0.83 8.39 8.91
N ILE A 108 0.49 8.02 10.14
CA ILE A 108 -0.88 7.60 10.49
C ILE A 108 -1.84 8.80 10.49
N LYS A 109 -1.49 9.88 11.20
CA LYS A 109 -2.44 10.99 11.48
C LYS A 109 -2.53 12.01 10.35
N GLU A 110 -1.40 12.35 9.72
CA GLU A 110 -1.33 13.40 8.70
C GLU A 110 -1.40 12.81 7.29
N ASP A 111 -0.52 11.85 6.99
CA ASP A 111 -0.39 11.29 5.65
C ASP A 111 -1.43 10.20 5.36
N ARG A 112 -2.06 9.63 6.42
CA ARG A 112 -3.09 8.58 6.36
C ARG A 112 -2.63 7.38 5.56
N VAL A 113 -1.54 6.77 6.00
CA VAL A 113 -1.04 5.54 5.38
C VAL A 113 -1.95 4.35 5.70
N ASP A 114 -2.09 3.44 4.76
CA ASP A 114 -2.83 2.18 4.94
C ASP A 114 -2.00 1.16 5.72
N VAL A 115 -0.66 1.20 5.56
CA VAL A 115 0.28 0.26 6.16
C VAL A 115 1.56 0.97 6.56
N LEU A 116 2.11 0.64 7.73
CA LEU A 116 3.49 0.95 8.13
C LEU A 116 4.39 -0.22 7.79
N MET A 117 5.61 0.03 7.36
CA MET A 117 6.62 -0.97 7.00
C MET A 117 8.02 -0.53 7.46
N GLY A 118 8.91 -1.45 7.71
CA GLY A 118 10.27 -1.21 8.24
C GLY A 118 10.30 -1.83 9.63
N THR A 119 11.02 -1.49 10.49
CA THR A 119 12.21 -0.81 10.88
C THR A 119 13.37 -1.81 10.97
N PHE A 120 14.64 -1.36 11.03
CA PHE A 120 15.80 -2.24 11.19
C PHE A 120 16.13 -2.48 12.66
N ASN A 121 15.99 -1.46 13.49
CA ASN A 121 16.30 -1.51 14.93
C ASN A 121 15.14 -2.12 15.72
N GLY A 122 15.43 -3.10 16.60
CA GLY A 122 14.42 -3.80 17.41
C GLY A 122 13.67 -2.90 18.38
N ASP A 123 14.33 -1.95 19.02
CA ASP A 123 13.68 -1.01 19.95
C ASP A 123 12.71 -0.07 19.20
N CYS A 124 13.09 0.36 17.98
CA CYS A 124 12.20 1.10 17.10
C CYS A 124 10.99 0.25 16.70
N ALA A 125 11.21 -1.02 16.35
CA ALA A 125 10.14 -1.94 15.99
C ALA A 125 9.15 -2.17 17.14
N LEU A 126 9.63 -2.33 18.38
CA LEU A 126 8.76 -2.44 19.56
C LEU A 126 7.93 -1.17 19.79
N ALA A 127 8.57 -0.01 19.73
CA ALA A 127 7.90 1.27 19.95
C ALA A 127 6.82 1.54 18.88
N VAL A 128 7.14 1.30 17.61
CA VAL A 128 6.19 1.43 16.49
C VAL A 128 5.09 0.39 16.55
N SER A 129 5.40 -0.86 16.97
CA SER A 129 4.40 -1.91 17.18
C SER A 129 3.36 -1.55 18.23
N ALA A 130 3.81 -0.95 19.35
CA ALA A 130 2.91 -0.45 20.39
C ALA A 130 1.99 0.66 19.88
N LEU A 131 2.53 1.62 19.11
CA LEU A 131 1.75 2.67 18.45
C LEU A 131 0.77 2.09 17.42
N ALA A 132 1.21 1.17 16.57
CA ALA A 132 0.40 0.54 15.55
C ALA A 132 -0.82 -0.17 16.16
N ARG A 133 -0.63 -0.87 17.29
CA ARG A 133 -1.71 -1.46 18.08
C ARG A 133 -2.69 -0.41 18.60
N GLN A 134 -2.17 0.69 19.16
CA GLN A 134 -2.99 1.77 19.71
C GLN A 134 -3.83 2.47 18.64
N GLU A 135 -3.26 2.68 17.46
CA GLU A 135 -3.88 3.39 16.35
C GLU A 135 -4.62 2.44 15.38
N ASN A 136 -4.65 1.14 15.68
CA ASN A 136 -5.25 0.09 14.84
C ASN A 136 -4.75 0.13 13.38
N THR A 137 -3.45 0.34 13.21
CA THR A 137 -2.78 0.42 11.90
C THR A 137 -1.93 -0.82 11.67
N LEU A 138 -1.94 -1.38 10.48
CA LEU A 138 -1.10 -2.52 10.12
C LEU A 138 0.37 -2.13 10.12
N PHE A 139 1.23 -2.92 10.78
CA PHE A 139 2.67 -2.74 10.78
C PHE A 139 3.39 -4.02 10.37
N MET A 140 4.21 -3.92 9.33
CA MET A 140 5.00 -5.00 8.75
C MET A 140 6.47 -4.79 9.06
N VAL A 141 7.01 -5.58 9.98
CA VAL A 141 8.43 -5.52 10.39
C VAL A 141 9.28 -6.27 9.38
N THR A 142 10.18 -5.59 8.71
CA THR A 142 10.99 -6.15 7.60
C THR A 142 12.46 -6.36 7.94
N GLY A 143 13.00 -5.67 8.96
CA GLY A 143 14.44 -5.69 9.28
C GLY A 143 14.80 -6.11 10.70
N SER A 144 13.85 -6.24 11.62
CA SER A 144 14.13 -6.59 13.02
C SER A 144 13.97 -8.08 13.30
N TYR A 145 14.91 -8.62 14.09
CA TYR A 145 14.94 -10.02 14.54
C TYR A 145 14.51 -10.19 16.01
N LEU A 146 13.86 -9.20 16.60
CA LEU A 146 13.56 -9.16 18.03
C LEU A 146 12.46 -10.16 18.40
N PRO A 147 12.75 -11.19 19.26
CA PRO A 147 11.78 -12.23 19.61
C PRO A 147 10.56 -11.71 20.35
N GLU A 148 10.68 -10.61 21.07
CA GLU A 148 9.60 -9.99 21.83
C GLU A 148 8.42 -9.60 20.96
N LEU A 149 8.66 -9.23 19.69
CA LEU A 149 7.61 -8.84 18.72
C LEU A 149 6.62 -9.98 18.42
N THR A 150 7.11 -11.22 18.42
CA THR A 150 6.28 -12.42 18.20
C THR A 150 5.93 -13.16 19.49
N GLY A 151 6.56 -12.75 20.61
CA GLY A 151 6.37 -13.28 21.96
C GLY A 151 5.52 -12.36 22.83
N VAL A 152 6.14 -11.81 23.88
CA VAL A 152 5.47 -11.05 24.95
C VAL A 152 4.82 -9.74 24.46
N ALA A 153 5.31 -9.14 23.39
CA ALA A 153 4.77 -7.92 22.80
C ALA A 153 3.90 -8.18 21.54
N CYS A 154 3.59 -9.45 21.25
CA CYS A 154 2.77 -9.83 20.10
C CYS A 154 1.40 -9.14 20.13
N ASN A 155 0.97 -8.64 18.98
CA ASN A 155 -0.34 -8.04 18.82
C ASN A 155 -0.87 -8.26 17.39
N ALA A 156 -2.17 -8.06 17.20
CA ALA A 156 -2.86 -8.36 15.94
C ALA A 156 -2.52 -7.41 14.78
N GLN A 157 -1.91 -6.26 15.05
CA GLN A 157 -1.54 -5.28 14.04
C GLN A 157 -0.12 -5.44 13.52
N THR A 158 0.73 -6.25 14.21
CA THR A 158 2.16 -6.38 13.88
C THR A 158 2.47 -7.73 13.28
N PHE A 159 3.09 -7.74 12.11
CA PHE A 159 3.54 -8.92 11.40
C PHE A 159 5.06 -8.85 11.18
N VAL A 160 5.77 -9.90 11.54
CA VAL A 160 7.23 -10.00 11.42
C VAL A 160 7.58 -10.93 10.27
N PHE A 161 8.36 -10.44 9.30
CA PHE A 161 8.79 -11.21 8.13
C PHE A 161 10.16 -11.83 8.28
N MET A 162 10.90 -11.43 9.32
CA MET A 162 12.23 -11.96 9.58
C MET A 162 12.15 -13.15 10.54
N PRO A 163 13.04 -14.15 10.41
CA PRO A 163 13.12 -15.24 11.38
C PRO A 163 13.53 -14.67 12.74
N ASN A 164 12.97 -15.23 13.81
CA ASN A 164 13.44 -14.92 15.16
C ASN A 164 14.88 -15.42 15.37
N ALA A 165 15.67 -14.64 16.08
CA ALA A 165 17.04 -14.99 16.45
C ALA A 165 17.07 -16.09 17.51
#